data_675a4616b93f6856a0ad2cf00e04f0b5
#
_entry.id   675a4616b93f6856a0ad2cf00e04f0b5
#
_cell.length_a   1.000
_cell.length_b   1.000
_cell.length_c   1.000
_cell.angle_alpha   90.00
_cell.angle_beta   90.00
_cell.angle_gamma   90.00
#
_symmetry.space_group_name_H-M   'P 1'
#
loop_
_entity.id
_entity.type
_entity.pdbx_description
1 polymer ?
#
loop_
_entity_poly.entity_id
_entity_poly.type
_entity_poly.pdbx_seq_one_letter_code
_entity_poly.pdbx_strand_id
1 'polypeptide(L)'
;MATWKNLDTLASYSKLNSLKDHVNIAEAMSGEQGAERVKKYSVPMAAGLAYNYAAKEVDETVLDALSKLADEAELIEKFQELYNGAVINTGEKRMVLHHLARTQLGEPVVVDGVDKREFYVAQQKKAADFANKVHAGEITNEAGEKFTTVVQIGIGGSDLGPRALYIALENWAKANNTFKMEAKFISNVDPDDAAAVLASVDLAHSLFIVVSKSGTTLETLTNEAFVKDALTKAGLNPSRHMLAVTSETSPLAKSDEYLTAIFMDDYIGERYSSVSGVGGAILSLAFGPEVFADILDGAAEEDKLATNKNILENPDMLDALIGVYERNVQGYPSTAVLPYSQALSRFPAHLQQCDMESNGKSVNRFGEPVDYVTGPVIFGEPGTNGQHSFYQLLHQGTNIVPLQFIGFKKSQLGVDVDIENSTSQQKLCANVAAQIVAFACGKEDENLNKNFKGGRPSSIIVGEELTPKSLGALLAHFENKIMFQGFVWNLNSFDQEGVQLGKVLAKRVLAHDTDGALKVYSDLLDI
;
A
#
# COMPACT_ATOMS: atom_id res chain seq x y z
N MET A 1 -2.59 6.03 -28.88
CA MET A 1 -2.21 4.90 -28.00
C MET A 1 -0.72 4.97 -27.74
N ALA A 2 -0.33 4.90 -26.47
CA ALA A 2 1.08 4.87 -26.07
C ALA A 2 1.79 3.62 -26.59
N THR A 3 3.09 3.74 -26.81
CA THR A 3 3.93 2.64 -27.29
C THR A 3 4.52 1.88 -26.11
N TRP A 4 4.33 0.57 -26.08
CA TRP A 4 4.83 -0.29 -25.03
C TRP A 4 6.08 -1.03 -25.49
N LYS A 5 7.23 -0.70 -24.90
CA LYS A 5 8.55 -1.25 -25.25
C LYS A 5 9.25 -1.79 -24.01
N ASN A 6 10.04 -2.83 -24.16
CA ASN A 6 10.90 -3.33 -23.10
C ASN A 6 11.99 -2.31 -22.74
N LEU A 7 12.33 -2.22 -21.46
CA LEU A 7 13.29 -1.25 -20.91
C LEU A 7 14.64 -1.29 -21.64
N ASP A 8 15.17 -2.48 -21.91
CA ASP A 8 16.46 -2.71 -22.56
C ASP A 8 16.51 -2.27 -24.03
N THR A 9 15.36 -2.02 -24.65
CA THR A 9 15.26 -1.50 -26.03
C THR A 9 15.24 0.04 -26.10
N LEU A 10 15.15 0.73 -24.96
CA LEU A 10 15.10 2.20 -24.91
C LEU A 10 16.51 2.79 -24.97
N ALA A 11 16.73 3.75 -25.88
CA ALA A 11 18.02 4.43 -26.01
C ALA A 11 18.37 5.26 -24.78
N SER A 12 17.38 5.88 -24.14
CA SER A 12 17.50 6.61 -22.89
C SER A 12 17.96 5.71 -21.72
N TYR A 13 17.49 4.46 -21.66
CA TYR A 13 17.97 3.49 -20.68
C TYR A 13 19.45 3.13 -20.89
N SER A 14 19.89 2.94 -22.13
CA SER A 14 21.30 2.70 -22.43
C SER A 14 22.19 3.86 -21.95
N LYS A 15 21.70 5.11 -22.11
CA LYS A 15 22.38 6.29 -21.58
C LYS A 15 22.38 6.32 -20.05
N LEU A 16 21.24 6.04 -19.43
CA LEU A 16 21.12 5.98 -17.97
C LEU A 16 22.04 4.89 -17.38
N ASN A 17 22.13 3.74 -18.03
CA ASN A 17 23.01 2.64 -17.60
C ASN A 17 24.50 3.01 -17.63
N SER A 18 24.90 3.94 -18.52
CA SER A 18 26.27 4.47 -18.53
C SER A 18 26.61 5.39 -17.36
N LEU A 19 25.62 5.77 -16.57
CA LEU A 19 25.75 6.60 -15.35
C LEU A 19 25.79 5.78 -14.07
N LYS A 20 26.06 4.48 -14.15
CA LYS A 20 26.29 3.66 -12.96
C LYS A 20 27.44 4.26 -12.13
N ASP A 21 27.23 4.30 -10.80
CA ASP A 21 28.20 4.86 -9.84
C ASP A 21 28.62 6.32 -10.16
N HIS A 22 27.78 7.08 -10.90
CA HIS A 22 28.10 8.45 -11.30
C HIS A 22 28.17 9.42 -10.13
N VAL A 23 27.33 9.24 -9.10
CA VAL A 23 27.24 10.09 -7.93
C VAL A 23 27.81 9.38 -6.71
N ASN A 24 28.86 9.94 -6.11
CA ASN A 24 29.31 9.53 -4.78
C ASN A 24 28.48 10.24 -3.71
N ILE A 25 27.50 9.52 -3.13
CA ILE A 25 26.56 10.12 -2.18
C ILE A 25 27.24 10.55 -0.88
N ALA A 26 28.32 9.89 -0.45
CA ALA A 26 29.06 10.27 0.75
C ALA A 26 29.71 11.64 0.59
N GLU A 27 30.28 11.93 -0.57
CA GLU A 27 30.83 13.25 -0.89
C GLU A 27 29.70 14.28 -1.08
N ALA A 28 28.68 13.93 -1.87
CA ALA A 28 27.57 14.83 -2.21
C ALA A 28 26.77 15.32 -0.98
N MET A 29 26.69 14.50 0.07
CA MET A 29 25.98 14.83 1.31
C MET A 29 26.88 15.44 2.40
N SER A 30 28.16 15.67 2.12
CA SER A 30 29.10 16.21 3.10
C SER A 30 29.11 17.74 3.15
N GLY A 31 29.29 18.31 4.35
CA GLY A 31 29.50 19.73 4.57
C GLY A 31 28.40 20.66 4.05
N GLU A 32 28.80 21.87 3.62
CA GLU A 32 27.86 22.88 3.10
C GLU A 32 27.16 22.43 1.80
N GLN A 33 27.87 21.69 0.96
CA GLN A 33 27.30 21.14 -0.27
C GLN A 33 26.11 20.20 0.05
N GLY A 34 26.23 19.36 1.06
CA GLY A 34 25.14 18.50 1.51
C GLY A 34 23.93 19.30 2.01
N ALA A 35 24.17 20.38 2.75
CA ALA A 35 23.10 21.25 3.23
C ALA A 35 22.32 21.93 2.08
N GLU A 36 23.02 22.44 1.06
CA GLU A 36 22.38 23.03 -0.12
C GLU A 36 21.63 21.96 -0.95
N ARG A 37 22.19 20.76 -1.03
CA ARG A 37 21.57 19.64 -1.70
C ARG A 37 20.21 19.25 -1.05
N VAL A 38 20.14 19.20 0.29
CA VAL A 38 18.90 18.91 1.01
C VAL A 38 17.80 19.94 0.69
N LYS A 39 18.16 21.21 0.55
CA LYS A 39 17.22 22.27 0.17
C LYS A 39 16.75 22.13 -1.28
N LYS A 40 17.64 21.75 -2.19
CA LYS A 40 17.40 21.71 -3.63
C LYS A 40 16.60 20.48 -4.08
N TYR A 41 16.92 19.31 -3.55
CA TYR A 41 16.32 18.05 -3.99
C TYR A 41 15.09 17.68 -3.14
N SER A 42 14.05 18.49 -3.27
CA SER A 42 12.78 18.32 -2.61
C SER A 42 11.64 18.70 -3.55
N VAL A 43 10.62 17.86 -3.63
CA VAL A 43 9.41 18.08 -4.45
C VAL A 43 8.20 18.11 -3.53
N PRO A 44 7.35 19.14 -3.60
CA PRO A 44 6.09 19.15 -2.87
C PRO A 44 5.17 18.00 -3.31
N MET A 45 4.50 17.39 -2.36
CA MET A 45 3.43 16.42 -2.52
C MET A 45 2.11 17.01 -2.05
N ALA A 46 1.00 16.33 -2.30
CA ALA A 46 -0.31 16.72 -1.78
C ALA A 46 -0.37 16.70 -0.25
N ALA A 47 -1.39 17.32 0.29
CA ALA A 47 -1.69 17.35 1.73
C ALA A 47 -0.54 17.88 2.62
N GLY A 48 0.31 18.74 2.09
CA GLY A 48 1.46 19.31 2.82
C GLY A 48 2.61 18.35 3.06
N LEU A 49 2.66 17.22 2.36
CA LEU A 49 3.82 16.35 2.33
C LEU A 49 4.89 16.89 1.36
N ALA A 50 6.13 16.43 1.52
CA ALA A 50 7.23 16.69 0.60
C ALA A 50 8.11 15.45 0.47
N TYR A 51 8.49 15.13 -0.76
CA TYR A 51 9.45 14.09 -1.09
C TYR A 51 10.85 14.69 -1.22
N ASN A 52 11.75 14.38 -0.30
CA ASN A 52 13.15 14.79 -0.33
C ASN A 52 14.02 13.60 -0.71
N TYR A 53 14.74 13.75 -1.82
CA TYR A 53 15.60 12.73 -2.41
C TYR A 53 17.08 13.14 -2.43
N ALA A 54 17.46 14.10 -1.59
CA ALA A 54 18.85 14.61 -1.54
C ALA A 54 19.89 13.52 -1.27
N ALA A 55 19.55 12.52 -0.47
CA ALA A 55 20.44 11.40 -0.16
C ALA A 55 20.31 10.22 -1.14
N LYS A 56 19.73 10.41 -2.33
CA LYS A 56 19.77 9.47 -3.45
C LYS A 56 20.98 9.72 -4.36
N GLU A 57 21.43 8.70 -5.08
CA GLU A 57 22.59 8.74 -5.98
C GLU A 57 22.27 9.44 -7.31
N VAL A 58 21.67 10.63 -7.24
CA VAL A 58 21.25 11.41 -8.41
C VAL A 58 21.83 12.82 -8.36
N ASP A 59 22.11 13.38 -9.53
CA ASP A 59 22.44 14.77 -9.78
C ASP A 59 21.69 15.25 -11.03
N GLU A 60 21.94 16.44 -11.50
CA GLU A 60 21.29 16.99 -12.69
C GLU A 60 21.51 16.13 -13.94
N THR A 61 22.65 15.45 -14.04
CA THR A 61 22.97 14.57 -15.17
C THR A 61 22.09 13.31 -15.15
N VAL A 62 21.96 12.71 -13.97
CA VAL A 62 21.09 11.53 -13.78
C VAL A 62 19.62 11.94 -13.95
N LEU A 63 19.21 13.07 -13.36
CA LEU A 63 17.82 13.56 -13.47
C LEU A 63 17.43 13.88 -14.93
N ASP A 64 18.33 14.46 -15.73
CA ASP A 64 18.11 14.68 -17.16
C ASP A 64 17.96 13.35 -17.91
N ALA A 65 18.76 12.33 -17.58
CA ALA A 65 18.63 11.00 -18.16
C ALA A 65 17.33 10.31 -17.76
N LEU A 66 16.88 10.46 -16.51
CA LEU A 66 15.59 9.94 -16.01
C LEU A 66 14.41 10.64 -16.70
N SER A 67 14.49 11.96 -16.92
CA SER A 67 13.47 12.70 -17.67
C SER A 67 13.34 12.19 -19.11
N LYS A 68 14.47 11.94 -19.77
CA LYS A 68 14.47 11.35 -21.11
C LYS A 68 13.93 9.93 -21.15
N LEU A 69 14.18 9.15 -20.10
CA LEU A 69 13.58 7.81 -19.97
C LEU A 69 12.06 7.90 -19.81
N ALA A 70 11.56 8.83 -19.00
CA ALA A 70 10.12 9.05 -18.83
C ALA A 70 9.45 9.43 -20.17
N ASP A 71 10.08 10.33 -20.93
CA ASP A 71 9.57 10.78 -22.24
C ASP A 71 9.60 9.63 -23.27
N GLU A 72 10.71 8.89 -23.40
CA GLU A 72 10.82 7.78 -24.37
C GLU A 72 9.93 6.59 -24.00
N ALA A 73 9.72 6.36 -22.70
CA ALA A 73 8.80 5.35 -22.21
C ALA A 73 7.34 5.80 -22.24
N GLU A 74 7.04 7.04 -22.66
CA GLU A 74 5.68 7.60 -22.76
C GLU A 74 4.87 7.42 -21.44
N LEU A 75 5.48 7.73 -20.27
CA LEU A 75 4.87 7.40 -18.96
C LEU A 75 3.57 8.16 -18.72
N ILE A 76 3.51 9.43 -19.09
CA ILE A 76 2.29 10.24 -18.92
C ILE A 76 1.21 9.80 -19.89
N GLU A 77 1.56 9.48 -21.13
CA GLU A 77 0.63 8.97 -22.13
C GLU A 77 0.03 7.62 -21.68
N LYS A 78 0.83 6.74 -21.09
CA LYS A 78 0.36 5.47 -20.50
C LYS A 78 -0.57 5.70 -19.31
N PHE A 79 -0.26 6.66 -18.46
CA PHE A 79 -1.13 7.04 -17.35
C PHE A 79 -2.45 7.64 -17.86
N GLN A 80 -2.40 8.47 -18.90
CA GLN A 80 -3.59 8.98 -19.55
C GLN A 80 -4.47 7.87 -20.14
N GLU A 81 -3.88 6.86 -20.76
CA GLU A 81 -4.61 5.67 -21.20
C GLU A 81 -5.29 4.95 -20.04
N LEU A 82 -4.59 4.79 -18.91
CA LEU A 82 -5.16 4.14 -17.71
C LEU A 82 -6.38 4.91 -17.21
N TYR A 83 -6.25 6.21 -16.95
CA TYR A 83 -7.34 6.96 -16.35
C TYR A 83 -8.48 7.29 -17.33
N ASN A 84 -8.28 7.11 -18.64
CA ASN A 84 -9.33 7.15 -19.66
C ASN A 84 -9.94 5.78 -19.96
N GLY A 85 -9.66 4.75 -19.17
CA GLY A 85 -10.32 3.45 -19.23
C GLY A 85 -9.80 2.53 -20.36
N ALA A 86 -8.55 2.69 -20.80
CA ALA A 86 -7.94 1.69 -21.68
C ALA A 86 -7.74 0.35 -20.94
N VAL A 87 -7.68 -0.75 -21.71
CA VAL A 87 -7.38 -2.07 -21.18
C VAL A 87 -5.89 -2.15 -20.82
N ILE A 88 -5.55 -1.78 -19.60
CA ILE A 88 -4.18 -1.80 -19.09
C ILE A 88 -3.82 -3.17 -18.49
N ASN A 89 -4.73 -3.83 -17.79
CA ASN A 89 -4.55 -5.21 -17.33
C ASN A 89 -4.75 -6.18 -18.50
N THR A 90 -3.66 -6.49 -19.20
CA THR A 90 -3.69 -7.33 -20.40
C THR A 90 -3.93 -8.81 -20.09
N GLY A 91 -3.53 -9.29 -18.91
CA GLY A 91 -3.73 -10.67 -18.47
C GLY A 91 -5.22 -11.02 -18.30
N GLU A 92 -5.95 -10.18 -17.59
CA GLU A 92 -7.40 -10.34 -17.35
C GLU A 92 -8.26 -9.60 -18.39
N LYS A 93 -7.65 -8.88 -19.33
CA LYS A 93 -8.32 -8.05 -20.38
C LYS A 93 -9.29 -7.03 -19.78
N ARG A 94 -8.85 -6.31 -18.75
CA ARG A 94 -9.64 -5.37 -17.97
C ARG A 94 -9.03 -3.98 -17.94
N MET A 95 -9.87 -2.97 -17.76
CA MET A 95 -9.47 -1.63 -17.34
C MET A 95 -8.93 -1.66 -15.91
N VAL A 96 -8.27 -0.57 -15.51
CA VAL A 96 -7.75 -0.35 -14.16
C VAL A 96 -8.28 1.00 -13.67
N LEU A 97 -9.26 0.98 -12.78
CA LEU A 97 -10.08 2.15 -12.47
C LEU A 97 -10.07 2.58 -10.98
N HIS A 98 -9.10 2.12 -10.18
CA HIS A 98 -9.05 2.49 -8.75
C HIS A 98 -8.97 4.01 -8.51
N HIS A 99 -8.34 4.77 -9.39
CA HIS A 99 -8.29 6.23 -9.35
C HIS A 99 -9.67 6.89 -9.44
N LEU A 100 -10.64 6.28 -10.16
CA LEU A 100 -12.01 6.78 -10.23
C LEU A 100 -12.76 6.68 -8.89
N ALA A 101 -12.30 5.86 -7.94
CA ALA A 101 -12.82 5.89 -6.58
C ALA A 101 -12.47 7.21 -5.85
N ARG A 102 -11.43 7.92 -6.31
CA ARG A 102 -10.90 9.17 -5.73
C ARG A 102 -11.40 10.39 -6.50
N THR A 103 -11.14 10.44 -7.80
CA THR A 103 -11.46 11.60 -8.65
C THR A 103 -11.62 11.21 -10.11
N GLN A 104 -12.20 12.11 -10.91
CA GLN A 104 -12.22 12.04 -12.36
C GLN A 104 -11.01 12.81 -12.90
N LEU A 105 -10.02 12.11 -13.45
CA LEU A 105 -8.83 12.75 -14.06
C LEU A 105 -8.99 13.04 -15.55
N GLY A 106 -9.76 12.22 -16.27
CA GLY A 106 -9.96 12.31 -17.71
C GLY A 106 -11.44 12.32 -18.09
N GLU A 107 -11.72 11.80 -19.28
CA GLU A 107 -13.09 11.66 -19.79
C GLU A 107 -13.88 10.61 -18.97
N PRO A 108 -15.22 10.69 -18.94
CA PRO A 108 -16.05 9.69 -18.29
C PRO A 108 -15.82 8.27 -18.85
N VAL A 109 -15.66 7.29 -17.97
CA VAL A 109 -15.50 5.87 -18.35
C VAL A 109 -16.85 5.18 -18.20
N VAL A 110 -17.48 4.88 -19.34
CA VAL A 110 -18.81 4.26 -19.39
C VAL A 110 -18.70 2.81 -19.88
N VAL A 111 -19.25 1.87 -19.12
CA VAL A 111 -19.29 0.44 -19.45
C VAL A 111 -20.72 -0.05 -19.35
N ASP A 112 -21.23 -0.65 -20.41
CA ASP A 112 -22.60 -1.15 -20.50
C ASP A 112 -23.68 -0.10 -20.10
N GLY A 113 -23.40 1.17 -20.43
CA GLY A 113 -24.29 2.29 -20.11
C GLY A 113 -24.17 2.84 -18.69
N VAL A 114 -23.24 2.33 -17.89
CA VAL A 114 -22.99 2.76 -16.51
C VAL A 114 -21.70 3.58 -16.46
N ASP A 115 -21.78 4.83 -16.00
CA ASP A 115 -20.62 5.64 -15.65
C ASP A 115 -19.94 5.07 -14.40
N LYS A 116 -18.67 4.72 -14.50
CA LYS A 116 -17.93 4.05 -13.42
C LYS A 116 -17.64 4.97 -12.24
N ARG A 117 -17.43 6.25 -12.48
CA ARG A 117 -17.27 7.23 -11.39
C ARG A 117 -18.57 7.36 -10.59
N GLU A 118 -19.71 7.51 -11.28
CA GLU A 118 -21.02 7.57 -10.62
C GLU A 118 -21.31 6.29 -9.82
N PHE A 119 -20.98 5.12 -10.38
CA PHE A 119 -21.11 3.84 -9.68
C PHE A 119 -20.29 3.82 -8.38
N TYR A 120 -19.00 4.24 -8.42
CA TYR A 120 -18.14 4.23 -7.23
C TYR A 120 -18.63 5.22 -6.17
N VAL A 121 -19.03 6.41 -6.57
CA VAL A 121 -19.64 7.40 -5.66
C VAL A 121 -20.92 6.87 -5.02
N ALA A 122 -21.75 6.16 -5.77
CA ALA A 122 -22.96 5.53 -5.24
C ALA A 122 -22.64 4.45 -4.18
N GLN A 123 -21.59 3.65 -4.40
CA GLN A 123 -21.16 2.66 -3.40
C GLN A 123 -20.53 3.30 -2.16
N GLN A 124 -19.75 4.37 -2.33
CA GLN A 124 -19.23 5.17 -1.20
C GLN A 124 -20.37 5.77 -0.37
N LYS A 125 -21.37 6.33 -1.05
CA LYS A 125 -22.56 6.84 -0.39
C LYS A 125 -23.33 5.75 0.36
N LYS A 126 -23.46 4.56 -0.23
CA LYS A 126 -24.12 3.40 0.42
C LYS A 126 -23.38 2.99 1.70
N ALA A 127 -22.04 2.94 1.67
CA ALA A 127 -21.22 2.67 2.84
C ALA A 127 -21.40 3.75 3.92
N ALA A 128 -21.39 5.02 3.52
CA ALA A 128 -21.59 6.16 4.40
C ALA A 128 -22.99 6.17 5.05
N ASP A 129 -24.02 5.97 4.26
CA ASP A 129 -25.42 5.91 4.75
C ASP A 129 -25.61 4.74 5.74
N PHE A 130 -25.00 3.58 5.47
CA PHE A 130 -25.02 2.44 6.38
C PHE A 130 -24.29 2.76 7.71
N ALA A 131 -23.07 3.31 7.65
CA ALA A 131 -22.32 3.69 8.84
C ALA A 131 -23.08 4.73 9.68
N ASN A 132 -23.66 5.75 9.05
CA ASN A 132 -24.45 6.77 9.75
C ASN A 132 -25.66 6.18 10.47
N LYS A 133 -26.37 5.22 9.86
CA LYS A 133 -27.50 4.53 10.50
C LYS A 133 -27.07 3.68 11.71
N VAL A 134 -25.91 3.02 11.61
CA VAL A 134 -25.31 2.29 12.74
C VAL A 134 -24.95 3.24 13.88
N HIS A 135 -24.27 4.34 13.59
CA HIS A 135 -23.87 5.34 14.58
C HIS A 135 -25.10 6.01 15.25
N ALA A 136 -26.14 6.29 14.48
CA ALA A 136 -27.40 6.85 14.99
C ALA A 136 -28.17 5.85 15.89
N GLY A 137 -27.93 4.54 15.74
CA GLY A 137 -28.68 3.50 16.40
C GLY A 137 -30.00 3.15 15.68
N GLU A 138 -30.08 3.44 14.38
CA GLU A 138 -31.17 2.98 13.51
C GLU A 138 -30.98 1.53 13.10
N ILE A 139 -29.73 1.09 13.02
CA ILE A 139 -29.33 -0.32 12.87
C ILE A 139 -28.71 -0.78 14.19
N THR A 140 -29.33 -1.78 14.82
CA THR A 140 -29.00 -2.27 16.15
C THR A 140 -28.95 -3.80 16.15
N ASN A 141 -28.41 -4.37 17.25
CA ASN A 141 -28.52 -5.80 17.52
C ASN A 141 -29.96 -6.23 17.85
N GLU A 142 -30.19 -7.51 18.16
CA GLU A 142 -31.50 -8.06 18.47
C GLU A 142 -32.13 -7.45 19.73
N ALA A 143 -31.32 -6.96 20.67
CA ALA A 143 -31.78 -6.32 21.91
C ALA A 143 -32.10 -4.81 21.71
N GLY A 144 -31.88 -4.26 20.51
CA GLY A 144 -32.06 -2.84 20.25
C GLY A 144 -30.87 -1.97 20.70
N GLU A 145 -29.72 -2.57 20.94
CA GLU A 145 -28.51 -1.93 21.42
C GLU A 145 -27.55 -1.61 20.25
N LYS A 146 -26.71 -0.56 20.43
CA LYS A 146 -25.76 -0.12 19.41
C LYS A 146 -24.58 -1.08 19.28
N PHE A 147 -24.08 -1.22 18.07
CA PHE A 147 -22.80 -1.85 17.81
C PHE A 147 -21.64 -0.93 18.22
N THR A 148 -20.60 -1.52 18.80
CA THR A 148 -19.39 -0.82 19.26
C THR A 148 -18.10 -1.31 18.61
N THR A 149 -18.17 -2.48 17.99
CA THR A 149 -17.03 -3.12 17.34
C THR A 149 -17.40 -3.52 15.90
N VAL A 150 -16.46 -3.37 14.98
CA VAL A 150 -16.56 -3.89 13.63
C VAL A 150 -15.39 -4.81 13.33
N VAL A 151 -15.65 -5.98 12.77
CA VAL A 151 -14.63 -6.98 12.43
C VAL A 151 -14.65 -7.22 10.92
N GLN A 152 -13.53 -6.96 10.24
CA GLN A 152 -13.39 -7.25 8.82
C GLN A 152 -12.80 -8.65 8.62
N ILE A 153 -13.50 -9.47 7.80
CA ILE A 153 -13.09 -10.81 7.40
C ILE A 153 -12.64 -10.72 5.94
N GLY A 154 -11.35 -10.84 5.69
CA GLY A 154 -10.78 -10.75 4.34
C GLY A 154 -9.29 -11.02 4.35
N ILE A 155 -8.71 -11.43 3.22
CA ILE A 155 -7.29 -11.76 3.09
C ILE A 155 -6.64 -10.97 1.95
N GLY A 156 -5.32 -10.79 2.00
CA GLY A 156 -4.57 -10.04 0.99
C GLY A 156 -5.01 -8.58 0.91
N GLY A 157 -5.41 -8.10 -0.26
CA GLY A 157 -5.87 -6.72 -0.47
C GLY A 157 -7.15 -6.37 0.30
N SER A 158 -7.94 -7.37 0.67
CA SER A 158 -9.12 -7.20 1.52
C SER A 158 -8.79 -7.05 3.02
N ASP A 159 -7.51 -7.14 3.41
CA ASP A 159 -7.02 -6.97 4.77
C ASP A 159 -5.92 -5.90 4.86
N LEU A 160 -4.82 -6.09 4.12
CA LEU A 160 -3.56 -5.36 4.35
C LEU A 160 -3.72 -3.84 4.27
N GLY A 161 -4.38 -3.34 3.22
CA GLY A 161 -4.61 -1.92 3.04
C GLY A 161 -5.57 -1.34 4.08
N PRO A 162 -6.81 -1.84 4.19
CA PRO A 162 -7.77 -1.37 5.20
C PRO A 162 -7.24 -1.40 6.63
N ARG A 163 -6.56 -2.50 7.02
CA ARG A 163 -5.92 -2.62 8.34
C ARG A 163 -4.81 -1.58 8.54
N ALA A 164 -3.96 -1.37 7.53
CA ALA A 164 -2.91 -0.37 7.60
C ALA A 164 -3.49 1.05 7.77
N LEU A 165 -4.55 1.39 7.04
CA LEU A 165 -5.22 2.70 7.13
C LEU A 165 -5.94 2.87 8.48
N TYR A 166 -6.60 1.83 9.00
CA TYR A 166 -7.22 1.87 10.32
C TYR A 166 -6.19 2.14 11.41
N ILE A 167 -5.11 1.36 11.46
CA ILE A 167 -4.05 1.52 12.47
C ILE A 167 -3.39 2.90 12.34
N ALA A 168 -3.21 3.40 11.12
CA ALA A 168 -2.63 4.70 10.86
C ALA A 168 -3.46 5.87 11.42
N LEU A 169 -4.78 5.71 11.53
CA LEU A 169 -5.69 6.79 11.93
C LEU A 169 -6.35 6.60 13.28
N GLU A 170 -6.20 5.46 13.94
CA GLU A 170 -6.88 5.19 15.21
C GLU A 170 -6.58 6.25 16.28
N ASN A 171 -5.30 6.61 16.45
CA ASN A 171 -4.90 7.64 17.40
C ASN A 171 -5.39 9.03 16.98
N TRP A 172 -5.28 9.36 15.70
CA TRP A 172 -5.78 10.62 15.14
C TRP A 172 -7.30 10.76 15.38
N ALA A 173 -8.06 9.71 15.11
CA ALA A 173 -9.50 9.69 15.31
C ALA A 173 -9.90 9.88 16.78
N LYS A 174 -9.16 9.25 17.71
CA LYS A 174 -9.36 9.46 19.15
C LYS A 174 -9.07 10.89 19.56
N ALA A 175 -7.98 11.50 19.09
CA ALA A 175 -7.62 12.89 19.38
C ALA A 175 -8.62 13.92 18.81
N ASN A 176 -9.24 13.60 17.68
CA ASN A 176 -10.17 14.49 16.97
C ASN A 176 -11.66 14.17 17.22
N ASN A 177 -11.98 13.29 18.16
CA ASN A 177 -13.34 12.87 18.52
C ASN A 177 -14.16 12.29 17.35
N THR A 178 -13.49 11.68 16.36
CA THR A 178 -14.13 10.99 15.24
C THR A 178 -14.16 9.47 15.41
N PHE A 179 -13.51 8.93 16.43
CA PHE A 179 -13.54 7.51 16.74
C PHE A 179 -14.95 7.06 17.13
N LYS A 180 -15.51 6.11 16.39
CA LYS A 180 -16.90 5.61 16.55
C LYS A 180 -16.95 4.17 17.02
N MET A 181 -16.19 3.27 16.37
CA MET A 181 -16.19 1.84 16.65
C MET A 181 -14.76 1.31 16.63
N GLU A 182 -14.45 0.36 17.52
CA GLU A 182 -13.20 -0.39 17.44
C GLU A 182 -13.22 -1.31 16.22
N ALA A 183 -12.14 -1.34 15.43
CA ALA A 183 -12.03 -2.29 14.33
C ALA A 183 -11.05 -3.43 14.66
N LYS A 184 -11.44 -4.64 14.28
CA LYS A 184 -10.63 -5.85 14.33
C LYS A 184 -10.59 -6.50 12.94
N PHE A 185 -9.66 -7.44 12.75
CA PHE A 185 -9.44 -8.06 11.45
C PHE A 185 -9.18 -9.55 11.62
N ILE A 186 -9.89 -10.37 10.84
CA ILE A 186 -9.67 -11.81 10.70
C ILE A 186 -9.21 -12.03 9.26
N SER A 187 -7.97 -12.48 9.06
CA SER A 187 -7.40 -12.59 7.72
C SER A 187 -6.77 -13.94 7.40
N ASN A 188 -6.25 -14.63 8.41
CA ASN A 188 -5.63 -15.93 8.22
C ASN A 188 -6.66 -17.06 8.35
N VAL A 189 -6.48 -18.15 7.61
CA VAL A 189 -7.27 -19.39 7.78
C VAL A 189 -6.81 -20.19 9.00
N ASP A 190 -5.75 -19.74 9.68
CA ASP A 190 -5.34 -20.26 10.97
C ASP A 190 -6.50 -20.10 11.98
N PRO A 191 -7.02 -21.19 12.56
CA PRO A 191 -8.15 -21.10 13.48
C PRO A 191 -7.86 -20.23 14.71
N ASP A 192 -6.61 -20.08 15.13
CA ASP A 192 -6.23 -19.24 16.25
C ASP A 192 -6.41 -17.74 15.93
N ASP A 193 -6.31 -17.31 14.67
CA ASP A 193 -6.58 -15.92 14.28
C ASP A 193 -8.05 -15.56 14.54
N ALA A 194 -8.97 -16.32 13.98
CA ALA A 194 -10.40 -16.10 14.19
C ALA A 194 -10.80 -16.26 15.67
N ALA A 195 -10.32 -17.32 16.33
CA ALA A 195 -10.66 -17.61 17.73
C ALA A 195 -10.18 -16.50 18.68
N ALA A 196 -8.96 -15.98 18.49
CA ALA A 196 -8.41 -14.90 19.32
C ALA A 196 -9.21 -13.59 19.14
N VAL A 197 -9.56 -13.24 17.91
CA VAL A 197 -10.38 -12.04 17.65
C VAL A 197 -11.76 -12.20 18.29
N LEU A 198 -12.45 -13.31 18.08
CA LEU A 198 -13.79 -13.57 18.64
C LEU A 198 -13.79 -13.58 20.16
N ALA A 199 -12.73 -14.09 20.79
CA ALA A 199 -12.59 -14.05 22.25
C ALA A 199 -12.32 -12.64 22.80
N SER A 200 -11.86 -11.71 21.96
CA SER A 200 -11.52 -10.33 22.35
C SER A 200 -12.65 -9.32 22.17
N VAL A 201 -13.78 -9.72 21.60
CA VAL A 201 -14.91 -8.82 21.29
C VAL A 201 -16.20 -9.29 21.97
N ASP A 202 -17.11 -8.35 22.20
CA ASP A 202 -18.50 -8.68 22.57
C ASP A 202 -19.28 -8.98 21.29
N LEU A 203 -19.61 -10.26 21.08
CA LEU A 203 -20.31 -10.72 19.87
C LEU A 203 -21.66 -10.01 19.67
N ALA A 204 -22.39 -9.76 20.76
CA ALA A 204 -23.71 -9.09 20.67
C ALA A 204 -23.59 -7.64 20.19
N HIS A 205 -22.46 -6.98 20.43
CA HIS A 205 -22.20 -5.60 20.03
C HIS A 205 -21.21 -5.47 18.86
N SER A 206 -21.01 -6.57 18.11
CA SER A 206 -20.07 -6.62 16.98
C SER A 206 -20.78 -6.75 15.63
N LEU A 207 -20.33 -5.97 14.64
CA LEU A 207 -20.64 -6.13 13.22
C LEU A 207 -19.48 -6.82 12.51
N PHE A 208 -19.78 -7.67 11.53
CA PHE A 208 -18.80 -8.39 10.73
C PHE A 208 -18.93 -8.04 9.26
N ILE A 209 -17.82 -7.66 8.62
CA ILE A 209 -17.76 -7.35 7.19
C ILE A 209 -17.08 -8.51 6.47
N VAL A 210 -17.81 -9.21 5.61
CA VAL A 210 -17.23 -10.25 4.75
C VAL A 210 -16.77 -9.62 3.45
N VAL A 211 -15.46 -9.63 3.21
CA VAL A 211 -14.86 -9.00 2.03
C VAL A 211 -14.29 -10.06 1.10
N SER A 212 -14.95 -10.28 -0.02
CA SER A 212 -14.48 -11.17 -1.09
C SER A 212 -15.05 -10.72 -2.43
N LYS A 213 -14.18 -10.28 -3.37
CA LYS A 213 -14.60 -9.84 -4.70
C LYS A 213 -15.35 -10.96 -5.44
N SER A 214 -14.78 -12.15 -5.50
CA SER A 214 -15.37 -13.30 -6.17
C SER A 214 -16.49 -13.99 -5.36
N GLY A 215 -16.52 -13.80 -4.03
CA GLY A 215 -17.37 -14.56 -3.13
C GLY A 215 -17.03 -16.05 -3.03
N THR A 216 -15.81 -16.44 -3.44
CA THR A 216 -15.37 -17.84 -3.49
C THR A 216 -13.98 -18.07 -2.87
N THR A 217 -13.40 -17.05 -2.23
CA THR A 217 -12.10 -17.15 -1.57
C THR A 217 -12.20 -18.09 -0.38
N LEU A 218 -11.49 -19.22 -0.43
CA LEU A 218 -11.60 -20.30 0.55
C LEU A 218 -11.37 -19.81 1.99
N GLU A 219 -10.32 -19.06 2.21
CA GLU A 219 -9.91 -18.53 3.51
C GLU A 219 -11.01 -17.62 4.09
N THR A 220 -11.56 -16.71 3.27
CA THR A 220 -12.62 -15.79 3.68
C THR A 220 -13.91 -16.55 4.04
N LEU A 221 -14.33 -17.51 3.21
CA LEU A 221 -15.53 -18.31 3.47
C LEU A 221 -15.36 -19.21 4.70
N THR A 222 -14.18 -19.74 4.94
CA THR A 222 -13.88 -20.52 6.14
C THR A 222 -13.99 -19.65 7.40
N ASN A 223 -13.40 -18.46 7.39
CA ASN A 223 -13.48 -17.52 8.51
C ASN A 223 -14.91 -16.98 8.71
N GLU A 224 -15.66 -16.76 7.63
CA GLU A 224 -17.08 -16.41 7.71
C GLU A 224 -17.90 -17.51 8.40
N ALA A 225 -17.69 -18.77 8.02
CA ALA A 225 -18.35 -19.91 8.66
C ALA A 225 -17.98 -20.02 10.14
N PHE A 226 -16.72 -19.76 10.49
CA PHE A 226 -16.25 -19.73 11.87
C PHE A 226 -16.98 -18.66 12.72
N VAL A 227 -17.16 -17.47 12.16
CA VAL A 227 -17.89 -16.36 12.80
C VAL A 227 -19.39 -16.68 12.92
N LYS A 228 -20.01 -17.23 11.88
CA LYS A 228 -21.43 -17.66 11.91
C LYS A 228 -21.70 -18.70 12.98
N ASP A 229 -20.81 -19.67 13.12
CA ASP A 229 -20.89 -20.69 14.18
C ASP A 229 -20.79 -20.07 15.58
N ALA A 230 -19.84 -19.15 15.79
CA ALA A 230 -19.68 -18.44 17.07
C ALA A 230 -20.90 -17.60 17.45
N LEU A 231 -21.46 -16.84 16.49
CA LEU A 231 -22.69 -16.06 16.69
C LEU A 231 -23.87 -16.98 17.05
N THR A 232 -24.05 -18.07 16.30
CA THR A 232 -25.12 -19.04 16.53
C THR A 232 -25.01 -19.70 17.92
N LYS A 233 -23.81 -20.09 18.32
CA LYS A 233 -23.55 -20.64 19.67
C LYS A 233 -23.82 -19.65 20.80
N ALA A 234 -23.65 -18.35 20.51
CA ALA A 234 -23.99 -17.26 21.43
C ALA A 234 -25.51 -16.94 21.44
N GLY A 235 -26.32 -17.62 20.63
CA GLY A 235 -27.75 -17.38 20.50
C GLY A 235 -28.13 -16.16 19.67
N LEU A 236 -27.18 -15.65 18.86
CA LEU A 236 -27.35 -14.50 17.98
C LEU A 236 -27.67 -14.94 16.53
N ASN A 237 -28.39 -14.10 15.79
CA ASN A 237 -28.68 -14.35 14.39
C ASN A 237 -27.58 -13.73 13.49
N PRO A 238 -26.76 -14.53 12.79
CA PRO A 238 -25.68 -14.00 11.96
C PRO A 238 -26.12 -12.94 10.94
N SER A 239 -27.32 -13.08 10.34
CA SER A 239 -27.82 -12.13 9.34
C SER A 239 -28.09 -10.72 9.90
N ARG A 240 -28.15 -10.57 11.21
CA ARG A 240 -28.29 -9.26 11.89
C ARG A 240 -26.97 -8.62 12.27
N HIS A 241 -25.87 -9.35 12.12
CA HIS A 241 -24.53 -8.94 12.49
C HIS A 241 -23.57 -8.82 11.30
N MET A 242 -23.98 -9.18 10.10
CA MET A 242 -23.07 -9.30 8.98
C MET A 242 -23.47 -8.40 7.80
N LEU A 243 -22.46 -7.88 7.09
CA LEU A 243 -22.61 -7.21 5.79
C LEU A 243 -21.53 -7.73 4.84
N ALA A 244 -21.79 -7.64 3.53
CA ALA A 244 -20.85 -8.08 2.51
C ALA A 244 -20.23 -6.89 1.75
N VAL A 245 -18.95 -7.01 1.39
CA VAL A 245 -18.28 -6.18 0.39
C VAL A 245 -17.82 -7.11 -0.73
N THR A 246 -18.43 -7.03 -1.90
CA THR A 246 -18.28 -8.06 -2.94
C THR A 246 -18.58 -7.50 -4.33
N SER A 247 -18.33 -8.27 -5.41
CA SER A 247 -18.78 -7.90 -6.76
C SER A 247 -20.30 -8.11 -6.91
N GLU A 248 -20.97 -7.32 -7.76
CA GLU A 248 -22.39 -7.49 -8.07
C GLU A 248 -22.74 -8.88 -8.65
N THR A 249 -21.77 -9.54 -9.26
CA THR A 249 -21.92 -10.88 -9.85
C THR A 249 -21.61 -12.01 -8.87
N SER A 250 -21.10 -11.69 -7.68
CA SER A 250 -20.74 -12.64 -6.63
C SER A 250 -21.98 -13.33 -6.03
N PRO A 251 -21.86 -14.60 -5.59
CA PRO A 251 -22.90 -15.25 -4.80
C PRO A 251 -23.29 -14.47 -3.54
N LEU A 252 -22.35 -13.78 -2.89
CA LEU A 252 -22.59 -12.98 -1.67
C LEU A 252 -23.51 -11.77 -1.95
N ALA A 253 -23.52 -11.24 -3.17
CA ALA A 253 -24.33 -10.08 -3.54
C ALA A 253 -25.84 -10.33 -3.49
N LYS A 254 -26.24 -11.58 -3.63
CA LYS A 254 -27.64 -12.00 -3.72
C LYS A 254 -28.12 -12.76 -2.48
N SER A 255 -27.28 -12.86 -1.45
CA SER A 255 -27.62 -13.54 -0.21
C SER A 255 -28.43 -12.61 0.71
N ASP A 256 -29.49 -13.15 1.30
CA ASP A 256 -30.29 -12.52 2.35
C ASP A 256 -29.67 -12.71 3.76
N GLU A 257 -28.52 -13.33 3.83
CA GLU A 257 -27.77 -13.54 5.07
C GLU A 257 -27.01 -12.30 5.55
N TYR A 258 -27.08 -11.17 4.80
CA TYR A 258 -26.40 -9.92 5.12
C TYR A 258 -27.37 -8.75 5.27
N LEU A 259 -27.06 -7.84 6.21
CA LEU A 259 -27.80 -6.57 6.40
C LEU A 259 -27.78 -5.71 5.12
N THR A 260 -26.68 -5.73 4.40
CA THR A 260 -26.48 -5.05 3.13
C THR A 260 -25.27 -5.63 2.40
N ALA A 261 -25.20 -5.41 1.07
CA ALA A 261 -24.01 -5.63 0.29
C ALA A 261 -23.52 -4.29 -0.31
N ILE A 262 -22.23 -3.97 -0.16
CA ILE A 262 -21.55 -2.85 -0.82
C ILE A 262 -20.77 -3.43 -1.97
N PHE A 263 -20.88 -2.84 -3.15
CA PHE A 263 -20.29 -3.44 -4.34
C PHE A 263 -18.91 -2.84 -4.64
N MET A 264 -17.95 -3.70 -4.91
CA MET A 264 -16.68 -3.38 -5.52
C MET A 264 -16.67 -3.83 -6.98
N ASP A 265 -15.96 -3.07 -7.82
CA ASP A 265 -15.90 -3.34 -9.24
C ASP A 265 -14.74 -4.29 -9.58
N ASP A 266 -14.94 -5.08 -10.63
CA ASP A 266 -13.91 -5.96 -11.21
C ASP A 266 -12.72 -5.18 -11.79
N TYR A 267 -12.90 -3.91 -12.13
CA TYR A 267 -11.85 -3.02 -12.62
C TYR A 267 -10.98 -2.39 -11.53
N ILE A 268 -11.22 -2.72 -10.26
CA ILE A 268 -10.35 -2.37 -9.13
C ILE A 268 -9.59 -3.61 -8.69
N GLY A 269 -8.27 -3.60 -8.85
CA GLY A 269 -7.38 -4.66 -8.36
C GLY A 269 -7.40 -4.74 -6.83
N GLU A 270 -7.31 -5.94 -6.27
CA GLU A 270 -7.47 -6.14 -4.81
C GLU A 270 -6.47 -5.34 -3.99
N ARG A 271 -5.18 -5.30 -4.37
CA ARG A 271 -4.13 -4.54 -3.67
C ARG A 271 -4.25 -3.02 -3.80
N TYR A 272 -5.09 -2.54 -4.71
CA TYR A 272 -5.46 -1.12 -4.91
C TYR A 272 -6.87 -0.79 -4.39
N SER A 273 -7.51 -1.71 -3.67
CA SER A 273 -8.93 -1.61 -3.30
C SER A 273 -9.21 -0.83 -2.01
N SER A 274 -8.20 -0.37 -1.30
CA SER A 274 -8.36 0.37 -0.03
C SER A 274 -9.21 1.65 -0.16
N VAL A 275 -9.25 2.23 -1.36
CA VAL A 275 -10.08 3.42 -1.70
C VAL A 275 -11.48 3.09 -2.20
N SER A 276 -11.83 1.80 -2.32
CA SER A 276 -13.16 1.32 -2.68
C SER A 276 -14.02 1.03 -1.46
N GLY A 277 -15.17 0.36 -1.64
CA GLY A 277 -15.99 -0.16 -0.55
C GLY A 277 -15.24 -1.05 0.44
N VAL A 278 -14.10 -1.64 0.03
CA VAL A 278 -13.25 -2.50 0.88
C VAL A 278 -12.69 -1.73 2.09
N GLY A 279 -12.08 -0.58 1.86
CA GLY A 279 -11.68 0.32 2.96
C GLY A 279 -12.82 1.20 3.43
N GLY A 280 -13.70 1.63 2.50
CA GLY A 280 -14.79 2.56 2.77
C GLY A 280 -15.77 2.05 3.82
N ALA A 281 -16.13 0.77 3.81
CA ALA A 281 -17.05 0.19 4.77
C ALA A 281 -16.49 0.23 6.21
N ILE A 282 -15.30 -0.35 6.40
CA ILE A 282 -14.71 -0.44 7.75
C ILE A 282 -14.27 0.92 8.29
N LEU A 283 -13.65 1.77 7.47
CA LEU A 283 -13.17 3.07 7.92
C LEU A 283 -14.33 4.04 8.23
N SER A 284 -15.42 3.99 7.45
CA SER A 284 -16.63 4.77 7.75
C SER A 284 -17.29 4.31 9.06
N LEU A 285 -17.37 3.01 9.32
CA LEU A 285 -17.88 2.49 10.59
C LEU A 285 -16.98 2.85 11.77
N ALA A 286 -15.65 2.73 11.59
CA ALA A 286 -14.70 2.99 12.66
C ALA A 286 -14.55 4.48 13.01
N PHE A 287 -14.55 5.37 12.01
CA PHE A 287 -14.15 6.77 12.20
C PHE A 287 -15.18 7.81 11.72
N GLY A 288 -16.20 7.38 10.98
CA GLY A 288 -17.15 8.27 10.28
C GLY A 288 -16.81 8.40 8.79
N PRO A 289 -17.85 8.59 7.94
CA PRO A 289 -17.68 8.69 6.49
C PRO A 289 -16.79 9.87 6.05
N GLU A 290 -16.79 10.95 6.80
CA GLU A 290 -16.01 12.17 6.52
C GLU A 290 -14.50 11.88 6.56
N VAL A 291 -14.05 11.02 7.49
CA VAL A 291 -12.65 10.63 7.60
C VAL A 291 -12.22 9.82 6.35
N PHE A 292 -13.09 8.94 5.86
CA PHE A 292 -12.80 8.22 4.63
C PHE A 292 -12.81 9.15 3.40
N ALA A 293 -13.71 10.13 3.36
CA ALA A 293 -13.72 11.15 2.30
C ALA A 293 -12.43 11.97 2.28
N ASP A 294 -11.90 12.37 3.44
CA ASP A 294 -10.61 13.06 3.53
C ASP A 294 -9.43 12.23 3.01
N ILE A 295 -9.45 10.91 3.23
CA ILE A 295 -8.44 10.00 2.63
C ILE A 295 -8.54 10.05 1.10
N LEU A 296 -9.75 9.96 0.56
CA LEU A 296 -9.97 10.03 -0.89
C LEU A 296 -9.54 11.37 -1.47
N ASP A 297 -9.81 12.48 -0.77
CA ASP A 297 -9.41 13.82 -1.20
C ASP A 297 -7.89 13.97 -1.26
N GLY A 298 -7.17 13.49 -0.25
CA GLY A 298 -5.71 13.49 -0.25
C GLY A 298 -5.12 12.65 -1.40
N ALA A 299 -5.68 11.48 -1.63
CA ALA A 299 -5.28 10.61 -2.74
C ALA A 299 -5.59 11.25 -4.11
N ALA A 300 -6.74 11.94 -4.24
CA ALA A 300 -7.12 12.66 -5.46
C ALA A 300 -6.19 13.84 -5.77
N GLU A 301 -5.73 14.55 -4.75
CA GLU A 301 -4.77 15.65 -4.92
C GLU A 301 -3.40 15.12 -5.40
N GLU A 302 -2.94 13.98 -4.87
CA GLU A 302 -1.69 13.34 -5.32
C GLU A 302 -1.81 12.80 -6.75
N ASP A 303 -2.91 12.12 -7.09
CA ASP A 303 -3.17 11.66 -8.46
C ASP A 303 -3.10 12.79 -9.50
N LYS A 304 -3.49 14.02 -9.13
CA LYS A 304 -3.34 15.20 -10.01
C LYS A 304 -1.88 15.59 -10.22
N LEU A 305 -1.03 15.49 -9.20
CA LEU A 305 0.41 15.73 -9.34
C LEU A 305 1.03 14.69 -10.27
N ALA A 306 0.58 13.43 -10.20
CA ALA A 306 1.04 12.35 -11.07
C ALA A 306 0.75 12.60 -12.58
N THR A 307 -0.15 13.52 -12.93
CA THR A 307 -0.39 13.90 -14.33
C THR A 307 0.65 14.86 -14.91
N ASN A 308 1.53 15.43 -14.09
CA ASN A 308 2.54 16.38 -14.54
C ASN A 308 3.66 15.67 -15.30
N LYS A 309 3.99 16.17 -16.49
CA LYS A 309 5.06 15.63 -17.34
C LYS A 309 6.46 15.94 -16.82
N ASN A 310 6.62 17.06 -16.11
CA ASN A 310 7.91 17.42 -15.51
C ASN A 310 8.19 16.54 -14.29
N ILE A 311 9.19 15.66 -14.37
CA ILE A 311 9.55 14.76 -13.26
C ILE A 311 9.90 15.49 -11.97
N LEU A 312 10.41 16.73 -12.06
CA LEU A 312 10.77 17.54 -10.89
C LEU A 312 9.55 18.21 -10.21
N GLU A 313 8.37 18.05 -10.78
CA GLU A 313 7.09 18.50 -10.25
C GLU A 313 6.10 17.33 -10.07
N ASN A 314 6.55 16.09 -10.32
CA ASN A 314 5.77 14.86 -10.21
C ASN A 314 6.51 13.91 -9.24
N PRO A 315 6.23 13.98 -7.94
CA PRO A 315 6.94 13.20 -6.92
C PRO A 315 6.81 11.69 -7.13
N ASP A 316 5.67 11.23 -7.65
CA ASP A 316 5.36 9.83 -7.86
C ASP A 316 6.22 9.24 -8.99
N MET A 317 6.26 9.92 -10.12
CA MET A 317 7.06 9.52 -11.28
C MET A 317 8.55 9.66 -11.00
N LEU A 318 8.97 10.71 -10.26
CA LEU A 318 10.37 10.91 -9.89
C LEU A 318 10.86 9.78 -8.97
N ASP A 319 10.10 9.43 -7.93
CA ASP A 319 10.45 8.33 -7.02
C ASP A 319 10.46 6.98 -7.76
N ALA A 320 9.52 6.77 -8.69
CA ALA A 320 9.50 5.58 -9.55
C ALA A 320 10.76 5.45 -10.40
N LEU A 321 11.17 6.53 -11.07
CA LEU A 321 12.34 6.56 -11.94
C LEU A 321 13.66 6.39 -11.15
N ILE A 322 13.78 7.01 -9.98
CA ILE A 322 14.91 6.78 -9.07
C ILE A 322 14.96 5.30 -8.67
N GLY A 323 13.81 4.68 -8.34
CA GLY A 323 13.73 3.25 -8.02
C GLY A 323 14.15 2.34 -9.19
N VAL A 324 13.81 2.71 -10.43
CA VAL A 324 14.30 2.01 -11.63
C VAL A 324 15.82 2.16 -11.78
N TYR A 325 16.36 3.34 -11.56
CA TYR A 325 17.81 3.57 -11.57
C TYR A 325 18.53 2.73 -10.52
N GLU A 326 18.04 2.74 -9.27
CA GLU A 326 18.57 1.92 -8.18
C GLU A 326 18.50 0.41 -8.49
N ARG A 327 17.38 -0.06 -9.06
CA ARG A 327 17.16 -1.47 -9.35
C ARG A 327 17.95 -1.97 -10.57
N ASN A 328 17.90 -1.23 -11.67
CA ASN A 328 18.39 -1.69 -12.97
C ASN A 328 19.80 -1.22 -13.30
N VAL A 329 20.22 -0.05 -12.81
CA VAL A 329 21.55 0.51 -13.08
C VAL A 329 22.50 0.24 -11.93
N GLN A 330 22.11 0.59 -10.70
CA GLN A 330 22.94 0.33 -9.50
C GLN A 330 22.92 -1.15 -9.09
N GLY A 331 21.82 -1.86 -9.41
CA GLY A 331 21.70 -3.30 -9.17
C GLY A 331 21.24 -3.67 -7.75
N TYR A 332 20.54 -2.79 -7.05
CA TYR A 332 20.07 -3.05 -5.70
C TYR A 332 18.83 -3.96 -5.71
N PRO A 333 18.87 -5.12 -5.03
CA PRO A 333 17.80 -6.12 -5.16
C PRO A 333 16.59 -5.87 -4.25
N SER A 334 16.70 -4.97 -3.28
CA SER A 334 15.68 -4.72 -2.26
C SER A 334 15.57 -3.25 -1.92
N THR A 335 14.45 -2.84 -1.36
CA THR A 335 14.20 -1.49 -0.82
C THR A 335 13.53 -1.62 0.54
N ALA A 336 13.98 -0.84 1.53
CA ALA A 336 13.36 -0.80 2.84
C ALA A 336 12.50 0.46 3.00
N VAL A 337 11.23 0.27 3.43
CA VAL A 337 10.30 1.36 3.77
C VAL A 337 10.25 1.49 5.28
N LEU A 338 10.71 2.63 5.80
CA LEU A 338 11.03 2.83 7.21
C LEU A 338 10.24 4.03 7.77
N PRO A 339 8.95 3.86 8.13
CA PRO A 339 8.17 4.94 8.72
C PRO A 339 8.62 5.22 10.16
N TYR A 340 9.01 6.46 10.44
CA TYR A 340 9.25 6.95 11.80
C TYR A 340 7.94 7.43 12.40
N SER A 341 7.00 6.50 12.46
CA SER A 341 5.65 6.63 13.01
C SER A 341 5.09 5.25 13.35
N GLN A 342 4.78 4.99 14.60
CA GLN A 342 4.18 3.71 15.01
C GLN A 342 2.79 3.50 14.38
N ALA A 343 2.07 4.58 14.09
CA ALA A 343 0.80 4.53 13.39
C ALA A 343 0.91 3.90 11.99
N LEU A 344 2.08 3.99 11.34
CA LEU A 344 2.33 3.36 10.04
C LEU A 344 2.94 1.95 10.14
N SER A 345 2.83 1.26 11.28
CA SER A 345 3.47 -0.05 11.50
C SER A 345 3.06 -1.13 10.48
N ARG A 346 1.84 -1.10 9.96
CA ARG A 346 1.36 -2.04 8.95
C ARG A 346 1.47 -1.53 7.51
N PHE A 347 1.87 -0.27 7.31
CA PHE A 347 2.00 0.31 5.99
C PHE A 347 3.08 -0.38 5.12
N PRO A 348 4.28 -0.72 5.63
CA PRO A 348 5.25 -1.51 4.87
C PRO A 348 4.70 -2.87 4.40
N ALA A 349 3.91 -3.56 5.22
CA ALA A 349 3.29 -4.84 4.83
C ALA A 349 2.25 -4.68 3.71
N HIS A 350 1.49 -3.58 3.70
CA HIS A 350 0.62 -3.24 2.58
C HIS A 350 1.44 -2.99 1.30
N LEU A 351 2.54 -2.24 1.40
CA LEU A 351 3.42 -1.96 0.27
C LEU A 351 4.15 -3.21 -0.26
N GLN A 352 4.43 -4.21 0.59
CA GLN A 352 4.93 -5.51 0.15
C GLN A 352 3.99 -6.13 -0.89
N GLN A 353 2.70 -6.20 -0.60
CA GLN A 353 1.73 -6.69 -1.58
C GLN A 353 1.64 -5.76 -2.78
N CYS A 354 1.48 -4.46 -2.54
CA CYS A 354 1.32 -3.48 -3.62
C CYS A 354 2.44 -3.57 -4.66
N ASP A 355 3.70 -3.61 -4.24
CA ASP A 355 4.87 -3.60 -5.13
C ASP A 355 5.21 -5.00 -5.65
N MET A 356 5.45 -5.98 -4.76
CA MET A 356 5.96 -7.28 -5.16
C MET A 356 4.95 -8.09 -5.98
N GLU A 357 3.66 -7.98 -5.68
CA GLU A 357 2.61 -8.63 -6.48
C GLU A 357 2.39 -7.91 -7.82
N SER A 358 2.57 -6.58 -7.88
CA SER A 358 2.46 -5.81 -9.12
C SER A 358 3.66 -6.02 -10.05
N ASN A 359 4.86 -5.86 -9.55
CA ASN A 359 6.08 -5.74 -10.35
C ASN A 359 7.05 -6.92 -10.21
N GLY A 360 6.74 -7.91 -9.37
CA GLY A 360 7.50 -9.16 -9.26
C GLY A 360 7.20 -10.11 -10.41
N LYS A 361 7.51 -9.70 -11.66
CA LYS A 361 7.19 -10.41 -12.88
C LYS A 361 8.46 -10.74 -13.68
N SER A 362 8.47 -11.88 -14.39
CA SER A 362 9.55 -12.30 -15.30
C SER A 362 9.18 -12.19 -16.78
N VAL A 363 7.96 -11.71 -17.07
CA VAL A 363 7.45 -11.51 -18.42
C VAL A 363 6.89 -10.10 -18.58
N ASN A 364 6.95 -9.56 -19.80
CA ASN A 364 6.33 -8.29 -20.10
C ASN A 364 4.81 -8.42 -20.22
N ARG A 365 4.10 -7.30 -20.42
CA ARG A 365 2.64 -7.26 -20.58
C ARG A 365 2.08 -8.07 -21.75
N PHE A 366 2.94 -8.55 -22.66
CA PHE A 366 2.58 -9.39 -23.80
C PHE A 366 2.83 -10.88 -23.55
N GLY A 367 3.34 -11.23 -22.35
CA GLY A 367 3.67 -12.60 -21.98
C GLY A 367 5.04 -13.07 -22.47
N GLU A 368 5.91 -12.15 -22.91
CA GLU A 368 7.27 -12.47 -23.37
C GLU A 368 8.28 -12.32 -22.23
N PRO A 369 9.27 -13.20 -22.10
CA PRO A 369 10.34 -13.07 -21.13
C PRO A 369 11.10 -11.76 -21.25
N VAL A 370 11.53 -11.19 -20.11
CA VAL A 370 12.37 -9.99 -20.08
C VAL A 370 13.79 -10.34 -19.62
N ASP A 371 14.79 -9.68 -20.21
CA ASP A 371 16.22 -9.90 -19.92
C ASP A 371 16.79 -8.88 -18.92
N TYR A 372 15.92 -8.18 -18.19
CA TYR A 372 16.28 -7.23 -17.13
C TYR A 372 15.56 -7.58 -15.83
N VAL A 373 16.13 -7.11 -14.71
CA VAL A 373 15.50 -7.29 -13.39
C VAL A 373 14.29 -6.36 -13.24
N THR A 374 13.27 -6.86 -12.58
CA THR A 374 12.02 -6.14 -12.29
C THR A 374 11.90 -5.83 -10.79
N GLY A 375 10.73 -5.63 -10.25
CA GLY A 375 10.45 -5.17 -8.91
C GLY A 375 11.41 -5.65 -7.81
N PRO A 376 11.79 -4.76 -6.88
CA PRO A 376 12.65 -5.10 -5.75
C PRO A 376 11.89 -5.93 -4.70
N VAL A 377 12.63 -6.55 -3.78
CA VAL A 377 12.05 -7.08 -2.54
C VAL A 377 11.78 -5.89 -1.61
N ILE A 378 10.53 -5.74 -1.18
CA ILE A 378 10.11 -4.69 -0.24
C ILE A 378 10.02 -5.28 1.17
N PHE A 379 10.60 -4.58 2.15
CA PHE A 379 10.44 -4.87 3.57
C PHE A 379 10.49 -3.57 4.38
N GLY A 380 10.12 -3.63 5.64
CA GLY A 380 10.23 -2.47 6.50
C GLY A 380 9.61 -2.66 7.87
N GLU A 381 10.00 -1.79 8.77
CA GLU A 381 9.54 -1.68 10.14
C GLU A 381 9.54 -0.20 10.56
N PRO A 382 8.71 0.19 11.54
CA PRO A 382 8.82 1.54 12.09
C PRO A 382 10.19 1.84 12.70
N GLY A 383 10.70 3.05 12.49
CA GLY A 383 11.70 3.64 13.35
C GLY A 383 11.05 4.09 14.68
N THR A 384 11.76 3.96 15.80
CA THR A 384 13.16 3.52 15.97
C THR A 384 13.33 1.99 16.10
N ASN A 385 12.26 1.21 16.11
CA ASN A 385 12.30 -0.25 16.31
C ASN A 385 13.26 -0.93 15.30
N GLY A 386 13.18 -0.59 14.02
CA GLY A 386 14.04 -1.13 12.98
C GLY A 386 15.54 -0.95 13.26
N GLN A 387 15.93 0.16 13.95
CA GLN A 387 17.32 0.41 14.34
C GLN A 387 17.87 -0.69 15.28
N HIS A 388 17.00 -1.27 16.09
CA HIS A 388 17.33 -2.32 17.04
C HIS A 388 17.08 -3.74 16.49
N SER A 389 16.81 -3.86 15.19
CA SER A 389 16.52 -5.11 14.50
C SER A 389 17.52 -5.38 13.38
N PHE A 390 17.46 -4.65 12.27
CA PHE A 390 18.21 -4.97 11.06
C PHE A 390 19.13 -3.84 10.56
N TYR A 391 19.24 -2.71 11.23
CA TYR A 391 20.11 -1.61 10.78
C TYR A 391 21.60 -1.96 10.80
N GLN A 392 22.02 -2.97 11.56
CA GLN A 392 23.37 -3.51 11.48
C GLN A 392 23.72 -3.93 10.04
N LEU A 393 22.80 -4.65 9.37
CA LEU A 393 22.98 -5.03 7.96
C LEU A 393 22.94 -3.80 7.06
N LEU A 394 22.03 -2.87 7.28
CA LEU A 394 21.86 -1.70 6.43
C LEU A 394 23.11 -0.81 6.45
N HIS A 395 23.74 -0.62 7.62
CA HIS A 395 24.97 0.19 7.77
C HIS A 395 26.23 -0.53 7.32
N GLN A 396 26.45 -1.76 7.79
CA GLN A 396 27.74 -2.45 7.68
C GLN A 396 27.68 -3.74 6.86
N GLY A 397 26.49 -4.16 6.42
CA GLY A 397 26.34 -5.35 5.57
C GLY A 397 26.91 -5.16 4.17
N THR A 398 27.08 -6.27 3.46
CA THR A 398 27.61 -6.29 2.09
C THR A 398 26.57 -5.89 1.03
N ASN A 399 25.28 -6.02 1.35
CA ASN A 399 24.20 -5.58 0.49
C ASN A 399 23.91 -4.09 0.70
N ILE A 400 23.80 -3.33 -0.39
CA ILE A 400 23.27 -1.97 -0.36
C ILE A 400 21.75 -2.08 -0.53
N VAL A 401 21.02 -1.44 0.38
CA VAL A 401 19.55 -1.40 0.38
C VAL A 401 19.14 0.07 0.36
N PRO A 402 18.53 0.55 -0.74
CA PRO A 402 17.89 1.86 -0.74
C PRO A 402 16.85 1.98 0.36
N LEU A 403 16.82 3.12 1.05
CA LEU A 403 15.93 3.37 2.17
C LEU A 403 14.91 4.44 1.81
N GLN A 404 13.67 4.22 2.18
CA GLN A 404 12.61 5.20 2.05
C GLN A 404 12.00 5.49 3.42
N PHE A 405 12.39 6.62 3.99
CA PHE A 405 11.89 7.09 5.27
C PHE A 405 10.57 7.82 5.10
N ILE A 406 9.71 7.74 6.13
CA ILE A 406 8.50 8.56 6.25
C ILE A 406 8.52 9.16 7.65
N GLY A 407 8.37 10.48 7.78
CA GLY A 407 8.44 11.17 9.07
C GLY A 407 7.43 12.29 9.20
N PHE A 408 6.99 12.55 10.43
CA PHE A 408 6.08 13.63 10.78
C PHE A 408 6.65 14.46 11.91
N LYS A 409 6.41 15.79 11.87
CA LYS A 409 6.93 16.70 12.89
C LYS A 409 6.14 16.64 14.19
N LYS A 410 4.86 16.24 14.13
CA LYS A 410 3.94 16.15 15.27
C LYS A 410 3.35 14.75 15.43
N SER A 411 3.10 14.37 16.68
CA SER A 411 2.34 13.17 17.03
C SER A 411 0.84 13.42 16.94
N GLN A 412 0.07 12.37 16.65
CA GLN A 412 -1.39 12.45 16.50
C GLN A 412 -2.16 12.75 17.81
N LEU A 413 -1.68 12.20 18.94
CA LEU A 413 -2.35 12.36 20.24
C LEU A 413 -1.97 13.66 20.96
N GLY A 414 -0.86 14.31 20.57
CA GLY A 414 -0.37 15.51 21.22
C GLY A 414 0.13 15.30 22.66
N VAL A 415 0.20 14.07 23.13
CA VAL A 415 0.73 13.71 24.45
C VAL A 415 2.21 13.36 24.32
N ASP A 416 3.05 14.06 25.07
CA ASP A 416 4.51 13.85 25.03
C ASP A 416 5.10 14.11 26.43
N VAL A 417 6.36 13.76 26.62
CA VAL A 417 7.13 13.99 27.85
C VAL A 417 8.49 14.60 27.51
N ASP A 418 8.96 15.52 28.33
CA ASP A 418 10.30 16.09 28.25
C ASP A 418 11.25 15.33 29.20
N ILE A 419 12.26 14.69 28.63
CA ILE A 419 13.31 13.99 29.37
C ILE A 419 14.65 14.42 28.76
N GLU A 420 15.58 14.90 29.58
CA GLU A 420 16.89 15.36 29.14
C GLU A 420 16.81 16.50 28.11
N ASN A 421 15.93 17.47 28.38
CA ASN A 421 15.67 18.65 27.54
C ASN A 421 15.20 18.36 26.10
N SER A 422 14.53 17.24 25.89
CA SER A 422 13.91 16.93 24.60
C SER A 422 12.69 16.04 24.76
N THR A 423 11.68 16.22 23.90
CA THR A 423 10.47 15.40 23.89
C THR A 423 10.69 14.09 23.14
N SER A 424 9.80 13.10 23.33
CA SER A 424 9.86 11.85 22.56
C SER A 424 9.76 12.10 21.06
N GLN A 425 8.88 13.01 20.63
CA GLN A 425 8.75 13.39 19.21
C GLN A 425 10.04 14.00 18.66
N GLN A 426 10.69 14.88 19.42
CA GLN A 426 11.99 15.45 19.03
C GLN A 426 13.07 14.37 18.91
N LYS A 427 13.11 13.40 19.83
CA LYS A 427 14.03 12.25 19.75
C LYS A 427 13.78 11.41 18.50
N LEU A 428 12.50 11.16 18.16
CA LEU A 428 12.12 10.41 16.96
C LEU A 428 12.61 11.13 15.68
N CYS A 429 12.34 12.43 15.56
CA CYS A 429 12.79 13.25 14.43
C CYS A 429 14.31 13.36 14.36
N ALA A 430 14.99 13.51 15.50
CA ALA A 430 16.45 13.54 15.56
C ALA A 430 17.08 12.23 15.07
N ASN A 431 16.46 11.09 15.43
CA ASN A 431 16.93 9.79 14.98
C ASN A 431 16.85 9.65 13.45
N VAL A 432 15.70 9.95 12.81
CA VAL A 432 15.60 9.83 11.34
C VAL A 432 16.56 10.77 10.62
N ALA A 433 16.70 12.01 11.08
CA ALA A 433 17.66 12.98 10.51
C ALA A 433 19.12 12.46 10.62
N ALA A 434 19.49 11.94 11.78
CA ALA A 434 20.82 11.37 12.01
C ALA A 434 21.07 10.13 11.14
N GLN A 435 20.07 9.26 11.00
CA GLN A 435 20.20 8.04 10.19
C GLN A 435 20.40 8.37 8.70
N ILE A 436 19.66 9.31 8.13
CA ILE A 436 19.85 9.74 6.73
C ILE A 436 21.30 10.13 6.47
N VAL A 437 21.86 10.98 7.32
CA VAL A 437 23.24 11.46 7.17
C VAL A 437 24.26 10.35 7.44
N ALA A 438 24.04 9.54 8.47
CA ALA A 438 24.93 8.42 8.81
C ALA A 438 24.99 7.36 7.70
N PHE A 439 23.85 7.04 7.09
CA PHE A 439 23.77 6.12 5.95
C PHE A 439 24.49 6.68 4.71
N ALA A 440 24.29 7.96 4.41
CA ALA A 440 24.91 8.60 3.26
C ALA A 440 26.41 8.79 3.43
N CYS A 441 26.84 9.46 4.51
CA CYS A 441 28.22 9.90 4.70
C CYS A 441 29.13 8.83 5.31
N GLY A 442 28.59 7.95 6.17
CA GLY A 442 29.40 6.99 6.92
C GLY A 442 30.34 7.64 7.94
N LYS A 443 31.28 6.87 8.42
CA LYS A 443 32.36 7.30 9.31
C LYS A 443 33.51 6.30 9.27
N GLU A 444 34.71 6.75 8.95
CA GLU A 444 35.91 5.94 9.04
C GLU A 444 36.37 5.75 10.49
N ASP A 445 36.88 4.57 10.80
CA ASP A 445 37.47 4.23 12.10
C ASP A 445 38.58 3.20 11.90
N GLU A 446 39.66 3.31 12.67
CA GLU A 446 40.77 2.35 12.65
C GLU A 446 40.31 0.93 13.06
N ASN A 447 39.34 0.85 13.98
CA ASN A 447 38.68 -0.38 14.30
C ASN A 447 37.58 -0.67 13.26
N LEU A 448 37.84 -1.64 12.38
CA LEU A 448 36.92 -2.00 11.30
C LEU A 448 35.51 -2.38 11.76
N ASN A 449 35.33 -2.81 13.02
CA ASN A 449 34.00 -3.03 13.58
C ASN A 449 33.21 -1.73 13.81
N LYS A 450 33.88 -0.60 13.83
CA LYS A 450 33.28 0.75 13.99
C LYS A 450 33.32 1.56 12.71
N ASN A 451 33.73 0.95 11.61
CA ASN A 451 33.81 1.61 10.31
C ASN A 451 32.45 1.54 9.61
N PHE A 452 31.89 2.67 9.26
CA PHE A 452 30.65 2.83 8.52
C PHE A 452 30.96 3.34 7.12
N LYS A 453 30.81 2.51 6.11
CA LYS A 453 31.24 2.84 4.74
C LYS A 453 30.51 4.03 4.13
N GLY A 454 29.30 4.36 4.59
CA GLY A 454 28.44 5.32 3.91
C GLY A 454 27.95 4.78 2.55
N GLY A 455 27.60 5.68 1.64
CA GLY A 455 27.13 5.30 0.31
C GLY A 455 25.83 4.49 0.33
N ARG A 456 24.98 4.70 1.33
CA ARG A 456 23.68 4.03 1.46
C ARG A 456 22.60 5.03 1.07
N PRO A 457 21.99 4.89 -0.12
CA PRO A 457 21.03 5.87 -0.63
C PRO A 457 19.73 5.86 0.17
N SER A 458 19.19 7.05 0.42
CA SER A 458 17.89 7.19 1.08
C SER A 458 17.10 8.39 0.57
N SER A 459 15.77 8.33 0.75
CA SER A 459 14.85 9.46 0.62
C SER A 459 13.97 9.57 1.85
N ILE A 460 13.31 10.70 2.03
CA ILE A 460 12.32 10.89 3.08
C ILE A 460 11.08 11.60 2.53
N ILE A 461 9.90 11.06 2.85
CA ILE A 461 8.64 11.77 2.76
C ILE A 461 8.37 12.38 4.13
N VAL A 462 8.21 13.71 4.19
CA VAL A 462 8.02 14.43 5.43
C VAL A 462 6.74 15.26 5.40
N GLY A 463 6.00 15.25 6.50
CA GLY A 463 4.81 16.05 6.70
C GLY A 463 4.74 16.69 8.08
N GLU A 464 3.75 17.54 8.30
CA GLU A 464 3.53 18.14 9.60
C GLU A 464 2.97 17.12 10.60
N GLU A 465 1.92 16.42 10.21
CA GLU A 465 1.20 15.44 11.02
C GLU A 465 0.57 14.37 10.10
N LEU A 466 0.43 13.14 10.58
CA LEU A 466 -0.30 12.09 9.88
C LEU A 466 -1.81 12.27 10.12
N THR A 467 -2.48 12.79 9.10
CA THR A 467 -3.93 13.04 9.05
C THR A 467 -4.59 12.13 8.01
N PRO A 468 -5.93 12.02 7.96
CA PRO A 468 -6.61 11.28 6.90
C PRO A 468 -6.17 11.73 5.50
N LYS A 469 -6.06 13.04 5.28
CA LYS A 469 -5.69 13.61 3.98
C LYS A 469 -4.24 13.30 3.60
N SER A 470 -3.28 13.45 4.53
CA SER A 470 -1.88 13.11 4.28
C SER A 470 -1.67 11.60 4.11
N LEU A 471 -2.47 10.76 4.79
CA LEU A 471 -2.45 9.32 4.58
C LEU A 471 -2.96 8.93 3.19
N GLY A 472 -4.01 9.59 2.71
CA GLY A 472 -4.53 9.41 1.34
C GLY A 472 -3.50 9.77 0.28
N ALA A 473 -2.83 10.92 0.43
CA ALA A 473 -1.75 11.35 -0.45
C ALA A 473 -0.58 10.35 -0.43
N LEU A 474 -0.18 9.88 0.75
CA LEU A 474 0.89 8.88 0.90
C LEU A 474 0.53 7.56 0.22
N LEU A 475 -0.71 7.08 0.36
CA LEU A 475 -1.21 5.87 -0.29
C LEU A 475 -1.12 6.01 -1.83
N ALA A 476 -1.66 7.10 -2.38
CA ALA A 476 -1.67 7.35 -3.82
C ALA A 476 -0.26 7.50 -4.38
N HIS A 477 0.65 8.18 -3.67
CA HIS A 477 2.06 8.27 -4.06
C HIS A 477 2.69 6.91 -4.31
N PHE A 478 2.56 5.98 -3.37
CA PHE A 478 3.15 4.64 -3.54
C PHE A 478 2.45 3.82 -4.62
N GLU A 479 1.13 3.91 -4.73
CA GLU A 479 0.39 3.22 -5.81
C GLU A 479 0.79 3.74 -7.19
N ASN A 480 0.92 5.05 -7.37
CA ASN A 480 1.36 5.68 -8.62
C ASN A 480 2.84 5.38 -8.92
N LYS A 481 3.73 5.44 -7.91
CA LYS A 481 5.13 5.02 -8.03
C LYS A 481 5.25 3.60 -8.60
N ILE A 482 4.56 2.64 -7.99
CA ILE A 482 4.57 1.23 -8.39
C ILE A 482 4.05 1.07 -9.83
N MET A 483 2.99 1.77 -10.18
CA MET A 483 2.42 1.80 -11.52
C MET A 483 3.41 2.35 -12.55
N PHE A 484 4.04 3.52 -12.29
CA PHE A 484 5.03 4.10 -13.20
C PHE A 484 6.24 3.19 -13.39
N GLN A 485 6.73 2.52 -12.33
CA GLN A 485 7.78 1.52 -12.44
C GLN A 485 7.36 0.36 -13.36
N GLY A 486 6.16 -0.18 -13.17
CA GLY A 486 5.60 -1.21 -14.05
C GLY A 486 5.51 -0.78 -15.51
N PHE A 487 5.19 0.50 -15.76
CA PHE A 487 5.15 1.08 -17.10
C PHE A 487 6.54 1.18 -17.73
N VAL A 488 7.56 1.57 -16.97
CA VAL A 488 8.96 1.58 -17.42
C VAL A 488 9.43 0.17 -17.76
N TRP A 489 9.12 -0.80 -16.93
CA TRP A 489 9.48 -2.21 -17.14
C TRP A 489 8.59 -2.95 -18.15
N ASN A 490 7.62 -2.28 -18.77
CA ASN A 490 6.67 -2.88 -19.70
C ASN A 490 5.90 -4.08 -19.12
N LEU A 491 5.54 -4.03 -17.83
CA LEU A 491 4.87 -5.11 -17.12
C LEU A 491 3.34 -4.96 -17.13
N ASN A 492 2.64 -6.06 -16.88
CA ASN A 492 1.27 -6.03 -16.39
C ASN A 492 1.30 -6.03 -14.85
N SER A 493 1.16 -4.84 -14.24
CA SER A 493 1.21 -4.68 -12.78
C SER A 493 -0.11 -4.99 -12.07
N PHE A 494 -1.13 -5.51 -12.78
CA PHE A 494 -2.51 -5.57 -12.28
C PHE A 494 -3.10 -6.97 -12.23
N ASP A 495 -2.35 -8.01 -12.61
CA ASP A 495 -2.69 -9.42 -12.41
C ASP A 495 -1.84 -10.07 -11.32
N GLN A 496 -2.12 -11.32 -10.94
CA GLN A 496 -1.45 -12.07 -9.87
C GLN A 496 -1.41 -13.59 -10.14
N GLU A 497 -0.99 -14.01 -11.32
CA GLU A 497 -0.92 -15.41 -11.71
C GLU A 497 0.00 -16.26 -10.80
N GLY A 498 1.02 -15.65 -10.20
CA GLY A 498 2.00 -16.32 -9.34
C GLY A 498 1.44 -17.04 -8.12
N VAL A 499 0.20 -16.72 -7.69
CA VAL A 499 -0.45 -17.36 -6.54
C VAL A 499 -1.34 -18.56 -6.92
N GLN A 500 -1.60 -18.78 -8.22
CA GLN A 500 -2.62 -19.75 -8.66
C GLN A 500 -2.16 -21.21 -8.46
N LEU A 501 -0.89 -21.52 -8.72
CA LEU A 501 -0.37 -22.88 -8.58
C LEU A 501 -0.54 -23.42 -7.15
N GLY A 502 -0.19 -22.62 -6.15
CA GLY A 502 -0.38 -22.98 -4.74
C GLY A 502 -1.84 -23.30 -4.40
N LYS A 503 -2.78 -22.49 -4.88
CA LYS A 503 -4.23 -22.73 -4.68
C LYS A 503 -4.71 -24.04 -5.33
N VAL A 504 -4.22 -24.37 -6.52
CA VAL A 504 -4.54 -25.62 -7.20
C VAL A 504 -4.02 -26.81 -6.41
N LEU A 505 -2.75 -26.78 -5.97
CA LEU A 505 -2.14 -27.86 -5.18
C LEU A 505 -2.83 -28.02 -3.81
N ALA A 506 -3.16 -26.93 -3.12
CA ALA A 506 -3.88 -26.99 -1.86
C ALA A 506 -5.27 -27.68 -2.00
N LYS A 507 -6.00 -27.39 -3.09
CA LYS A 507 -7.27 -28.07 -3.38
C LYS A 507 -7.08 -29.58 -3.62
N ARG A 508 -5.99 -29.99 -4.30
CA ARG A 508 -5.66 -31.42 -4.49
C ARG A 508 -5.36 -32.11 -3.15
N VAL A 509 -4.62 -31.45 -2.25
CA VAL A 509 -4.36 -31.97 -0.91
C VAL A 509 -5.66 -32.19 -0.14
N LEU A 510 -6.52 -31.19 -0.09
CA LEU A 510 -7.83 -31.29 0.59
C LEU A 510 -8.77 -32.34 -0.03
N ALA A 511 -8.60 -32.64 -1.32
CA ALA A 511 -9.36 -33.68 -2.02
C ALA A 511 -8.69 -35.08 -1.90
N HIS A 512 -7.58 -35.21 -1.14
CA HIS A 512 -6.75 -36.43 -1.05
C HIS A 512 -6.28 -36.95 -2.42
N ASP A 513 -6.15 -36.07 -3.42
CA ASP A 513 -5.60 -36.32 -4.75
C ASP A 513 -4.12 -35.90 -4.79
N THR A 514 -3.27 -36.63 -4.09
CA THR A 514 -1.85 -36.31 -3.93
C THR A 514 -0.95 -37.43 -4.41
N ASP A 515 0.21 -37.05 -4.98
CA ASP A 515 1.26 -37.94 -5.45
C ASP A 515 2.66 -37.37 -5.20
N GLY A 516 3.67 -38.18 -5.36
CA GLY A 516 5.09 -37.76 -5.27
C GLY A 516 5.41 -36.96 -4.00
N ALA A 517 6.12 -35.86 -4.14
CA ALA A 517 6.51 -35.02 -3.01
C ALA A 517 5.31 -34.38 -2.30
N LEU A 518 4.26 -34.05 -3.05
CA LEU A 518 3.06 -33.44 -2.47
C LEU A 518 2.39 -34.38 -1.47
N LYS A 519 2.35 -35.69 -1.77
CA LYS A 519 1.83 -36.70 -0.85
C LYS A 519 2.68 -36.78 0.43
N VAL A 520 4.01 -36.82 0.28
CA VAL A 520 4.91 -36.93 1.44
C VAL A 520 4.77 -35.72 2.37
N TYR A 521 4.65 -34.50 1.81
CA TYR A 521 4.41 -33.30 2.63
C TYR A 521 3.02 -33.29 3.26
N SER A 522 1.97 -33.80 2.58
CA SER A 522 0.66 -33.98 3.18
C SER A 522 0.70 -34.93 4.38
N ASP A 523 1.33 -36.10 4.19
CA ASP A 523 1.51 -37.09 5.27
C ASP A 523 2.33 -36.53 6.45
N LEU A 524 3.36 -35.69 6.18
CA LEU A 524 4.15 -35.02 7.22
C LEU A 524 3.33 -34.03 8.06
N LEU A 525 2.27 -33.47 7.49
CA LEU A 525 1.37 -32.50 8.11
C LEU A 525 0.07 -33.13 8.62
N ASP A 526 -0.03 -34.48 8.57
CA ASP A 526 -1.21 -35.28 8.99
C ASP A 526 -2.52 -34.87 8.25
N ILE A 527 -2.41 -34.63 6.95
CA ILE A 527 -3.53 -34.24 6.09
C ILE A 527 -3.83 -35.34 5.06
#